data_110f97be2b28340b6ad9f60917b0c9bd
#
_entry.id   110f97be2b28340b6ad9f60917b0c9bd
#
_cell.length_a   1.000
_cell.length_b   1.000
_cell.length_c   1.000
_cell.angle_alpha   90.00
_cell.angle_beta   90.00
_cell.angle_gamma   90.00
#
_symmetry.space_group_name_H-M   'P 1'
#
loop_
_entity.id
_entity.type
_entity.pdbx_description
1 polymer ?
#
loop_
_entity_poly.entity_id
_entity_poly.type
_entity_poly.pdbx_seq_one_letter_code
_entity_poly.pdbx_strand_id
1 'polypeptide(L)'
;MNIIDELKWRGAVNQQTDEEGLYKLVGEKSISLYCGIDPTGDSMHIGHLIPFMILKRFQLAGHHPVIVIGGGTGSIGDPSGRKTERVLQSAEQVKHNAECLTNQMKRLFGKDGFTMVNNYDWLSQISLLDFLRDYGKLFNINTMLAKDVVASRLDTGISFTEFSYQILQSIDFKMLYDKYDVQLQIGGSDQWGNITNGVDLIRKMEDKHDAYGLTIPLMLKADGTKFGKTAGGAVWLDPKKTSPYEFYQFWFNQDDRDVVKYLKYFTFLSKEEIDALETEVAEHPEHRSAQRKLAEEVTRFVHGEAGLSQAEKVTQALFSGHIEELSGEEIEGAFRNTKGGEVHEDKINIVEALVEGGVEKSKRQAREDVKNGAIRVNGIQVKDVEAEISAHPNTNGQFIIIKKGKKNYFSIRIVK
;
A
#
# COMPACT_ATOMS: atom_id res chain seq x y z
N MET A 1 25.23 4.71 -12.72
CA MET A 1 24.47 5.91 -12.31
C MET A 1 24.36 5.87 -10.79
N ASN A 2 24.58 7.01 -10.10
CA ASN A 2 24.39 7.05 -8.65
C ASN A 2 22.91 6.87 -8.33
N ILE A 3 22.60 6.12 -7.27
CA ILE A 3 21.21 5.85 -6.87
C ILE A 3 20.44 7.15 -6.56
N ILE A 4 21.10 8.18 -6.02
CA ILE A 4 20.48 9.48 -5.75
C ILE A 4 20.04 10.17 -7.05
N ASP A 5 20.81 10.06 -8.13
CA ASP A 5 20.44 10.61 -9.45
C ASP A 5 19.20 9.89 -9.99
N GLU A 6 19.12 8.57 -9.85
CA GLU A 6 17.94 7.80 -10.22
C GLU A 6 16.72 8.25 -9.42
N LEU A 7 16.85 8.38 -8.10
CA LEU A 7 15.75 8.84 -7.25
C LEU A 7 15.29 10.26 -7.57
N LYS A 8 16.23 11.18 -7.86
CA LYS A 8 15.91 12.56 -8.29
C LYS A 8 15.13 12.55 -9.61
N TRP A 9 15.60 11.77 -10.61
CA TRP A 9 14.89 11.62 -11.86
C TRP A 9 13.47 11.05 -11.69
N ARG A 10 13.29 10.09 -10.79
CA ARG A 10 11.97 9.52 -10.46
C ARG A 10 11.07 10.47 -9.65
N GLY A 11 11.61 11.61 -9.19
CA GLY A 11 10.89 12.57 -8.33
C GLY A 11 10.71 12.05 -6.90
N ALA A 12 11.57 11.13 -6.46
CA ALA A 12 11.45 10.42 -5.18
C ALA A 12 12.31 11.02 -4.04
N VAL A 13 12.90 12.20 -4.25
CA VAL A 13 13.68 12.92 -3.23
C VAL A 13 12.95 14.20 -2.85
N ASN A 14 12.68 14.38 -1.55
CA ASN A 14 12.10 15.62 -1.00
C ASN A 14 13.14 16.41 -0.21
N GLN A 15 13.66 15.85 0.89
CA GLN A 15 14.65 16.49 1.75
C GLN A 15 15.78 15.51 2.07
N GLN A 16 16.98 16.05 2.26
CA GLN A 16 18.15 15.31 2.71
C GLN A 16 18.85 16.13 3.80
N THR A 17 19.43 15.46 4.80
CA THR A 17 20.15 16.15 5.88
C THR A 17 21.50 16.72 5.43
N ASP A 18 22.15 16.06 4.47
CA ASP A 18 23.38 16.47 3.81
C ASP A 18 23.41 15.83 2.41
N GLU A 19 23.16 16.64 1.37
CA GLU A 19 23.10 16.15 0.00
C GLU A 19 24.43 15.70 -0.56
N GLU A 20 25.49 16.46 -0.30
CA GLU A 20 26.83 16.19 -0.81
C GLU A 20 27.44 14.97 -0.13
N GLY A 21 27.32 14.92 1.21
CA GLY A 21 27.82 13.80 1.99
C GLY A 21 27.14 12.49 1.64
N LEU A 22 25.81 12.48 1.55
CA LEU A 22 25.06 11.28 1.18
C LEU A 22 25.36 10.84 -0.26
N TYR A 23 25.40 11.77 -1.22
CA TYR A 23 25.72 11.48 -2.64
C TYR A 23 27.08 10.80 -2.78
N LYS A 24 28.09 11.36 -2.10
CA LYS A 24 29.44 10.79 -2.06
C LYS A 24 29.45 9.41 -1.43
N LEU A 25 28.82 9.27 -0.27
CA LEU A 25 28.80 8.02 0.51
C LEU A 25 28.24 6.85 -0.30
N VAL A 26 27.06 7.01 -0.91
CA VAL A 26 26.42 5.95 -1.70
C VAL A 26 27.12 5.67 -3.04
N GLY A 27 27.93 6.62 -3.53
CA GLY A 27 28.75 6.44 -4.73
C GLY A 27 30.05 5.70 -4.48
N GLU A 28 30.58 5.74 -3.26
CA GLU A 28 31.89 5.18 -2.90
C GLU A 28 31.80 3.77 -2.31
N LYS A 29 30.74 3.47 -1.54
CA LYS A 29 30.60 2.16 -0.87
C LYS A 29 29.14 1.70 -0.80
N SER A 30 28.97 0.38 -0.63
CA SER A 30 27.69 -0.16 -0.19
C SER A 30 27.40 0.28 1.25
N ILE A 31 26.18 0.73 1.52
CA ILE A 31 25.74 1.16 2.85
C ILE A 31 24.55 0.31 3.31
N SER A 32 24.35 0.27 4.63
CA SER A 32 23.07 -0.15 5.19
C SER A 32 22.15 1.06 5.37
N LEU A 33 20.87 0.86 5.08
CA LEU A 33 19.83 1.89 5.18
C LEU A 33 18.54 1.29 5.72
N TYR A 34 17.69 2.09 6.36
CA TYR A 34 16.47 1.55 6.92
C TYR A 34 15.22 2.39 6.68
N CYS A 35 14.09 1.71 6.73
CA CYS A 35 12.76 2.29 6.92
C CYS A 35 11.99 1.42 7.92
N GLY A 36 11.23 2.07 8.80
CA GLY A 36 10.38 1.40 9.77
C GLY A 36 8.91 1.37 9.32
N ILE A 37 8.18 0.40 9.85
CA ILE A 37 6.73 0.32 9.74
C ILE A 37 6.11 -0.15 11.06
N ASP A 38 5.18 0.64 11.60
CA ASP A 38 4.41 0.24 12.77
C ASP A 38 3.28 -0.73 12.35
N PRO A 39 3.11 -1.85 13.06
CA PRO A 39 2.14 -2.88 12.74
C PRO A 39 0.72 -2.50 13.19
N THR A 40 0.18 -1.42 12.60
CA THR A 40 -1.15 -0.88 12.89
C THR A 40 -2.30 -1.68 12.25
N GLY A 41 -1.97 -2.67 11.44
CA GLY A 41 -2.88 -3.62 10.80
C GLY A 41 -2.14 -4.87 10.33
N ASP A 42 -2.90 -5.91 10.04
CA ASP A 42 -2.40 -7.22 9.59
C ASP A 42 -1.98 -7.24 8.10
N SER A 43 -2.05 -6.12 7.41
CA SER A 43 -1.56 -5.95 6.04
C SER A 43 -1.09 -4.54 5.79
N MET A 44 -0.10 -4.41 4.92
CA MET A 44 0.22 -3.16 4.25
C MET A 44 -0.80 -2.83 3.17
N HIS A 45 -0.93 -1.56 2.85
CA HIS A 45 -1.61 -1.06 1.65
C HIS A 45 -0.61 -0.34 0.73
N ILE A 46 -1.04 0.00 -0.48
CA ILE A 46 -0.16 0.61 -1.50
C ILE A 46 0.51 1.91 -1.05
N GLY A 47 -0.05 2.66 -0.10
CA GLY A 47 0.61 3.83 0.48
C GLY A 47 1.87 3.48 1.27
N HIS A 48 1.86 2.35 1.98
CA HIS A 48 3.05 1.84 2.67
C HIS A 48 4.13 1.34 1.69
N LEU A 49 3.72 0.94 0.47
CA LEU A 49 4.65 0.46 -0.53
C LEU A 49 5.66 1.53 -0.98
N ILE A 50 5.28 2.83 -0.93
CA ILE A 50 6.11 3.94 -1.44
C ILE A 50 7.55 3.92 -0.87
N PRO A 51 7.77 4.02 0.46
CA PRO A 51 9.13 3.99 1.00
C PRO A 51 9.84 2.65 0.78
N PHE A 52 9.12 1.55 0.75
CA PHE A 52 9.72 0.23 0.50
C PHE A 52 10.13 0.01 -0.95
N MET A 53 9.49 0.67 -1.92
CA MET A 53 9.98 0.73 -3.30
C MET A 53 11.36 1.41 -3.38
N ILE A 54 11.57 2.45 -2.58
CA ILE A 54 12.87 3.13 -2.52
C ILE A 54 13.93 2.21 -1.89
N LEU A 55 13.61 1.57 -0.75
CA LEU A 55 14.52 0.57 -0.17
C LEU A 55 14.88 -0.54 -1.16
N LYS A 56 13.88 -1.04 -1.92
CA LYS A 56 14.12 -2.07 -2.94
C LYS A 56 15.05 -1.59 -4.05
N ARG A 57 14.98 -0.30 -4.45
CA ARG A 57 15.91 0.27 -5.42
C ARG A 57 17.33 0.32 -4.87
N PHE A 58 17.50 0.70 -3.61
CA PHE A 58 18.80 0.62 -2.95
C PHE A 58 19.35 -0.82 -2.91
N GLN A 59 18.48 -1.80 -2.61
CA GLN A 59 18.87 -3.22 -2.66
C GLN A 59 19.35 -3.62 -4.07
N LEU A 60 18.63 -3.24 -5.13
CA LEU A 60 18.99 -3.51 -6.51
C LEU A 60 20.29 -2.79 -6.94
N ALA A 61 20.59 -1.65 -6.33
CA ALA A 61 21.83 -0.91 -6.53
C ALA A 61 23.01 -1.46 -5.71
N GLY A 62 22.82 -2.55 -4.94
CA GLY A 62 23.88 -3.22 -4.18
C GLY A 62 24.06 -2.71 -2.75
N HIS A 63 23.14 -1.89 -2.23
CA HIS A 63 23.10 -1.49 -0.82
C HIS A 63 22.29 -2.49 0.01
N HIS A 64 22.38 -2.41 1.35
CA HIS A 64 21.76 -3.37 2.27
C HIS A 64 20.58 -2.77 3.04
N PRO A 65 19.31 -3.00 2.63
CA PRO A 65 18.15 -2.57 3.39
C PRO A 65 18.01 -3.27 4.74
N VAL A 66 17.70 -2.50 5.77
CA VAL A 66 17.22 -2.98 7.07
C VAL A 66 15.77 -2.55 7.23
N ILE A 67 14.87 -3.48 7.45
CA ILE A 67 13.45 -3.23 7.63
C ILE A 67 13.13 -3.37 9.12
N VAL A 68 12.62 -2.29 9.72
CA VAL A 68 12.24 -2.27 11.13
C VAL A 68 10.75 -2.47 11.25
N ILE A 69 10.36 -3.55 11.90
CA ILE A 69 8.98 -3.73 12.37
C ILE A 69 8.85 -3.07 13.74
N GLY A 70 7.94 -2.11 13.83
CA GLY A 70 7.70 -1.33 15.03
C GLY A 70 6.91 -2.07 16.11
N GLY A 71 7.38 -3.24 16.57
CA GLY A 71 6.69 -3.99 17.62
C GLY A 71 6.64 -3.24 18.96
N GLY A 72 7.66 -2.44 19.25
CA GLY A 72 7.68 -1.52 20.40
C GLY A 72 6.91 -0.23 20.13
N THR A 73 7.27 0.48 19.07
CA THR A 73 6.66 1.78 18.70
C THR A 73 5.21 1.66 18.28
N GLY A 74 4.78 0.53 17.71
CA GLY A 74 3.38 0.27 17.38
C GLY A 74 2.42 0.24 18.59
N SER A 75 2.98 0.00 19.79
CA SER A 75 2.23 0.10 21.05
C SER A 75 2.09 1.54 21.58
N ILE A 76 2.84 2.49 21.01
CA ILE A 76 2.87 3.90 21.40
C ILE A 76 2.07 4.76 20.43
N GLY A 77 2.33 4.62 19.13
CA GLY A 77 1.64 5.31 18.05
C GLY A 77 2.31 6.59 17.60
N ASP A 78 2.72 6.61 16.33
CA ASP A 78 3.30 7.79 15.68
C ASP A 78 2.25 8.88 15.46
N PRO A 79 2.43 10.12 15.98
CA PRO A 79 1.54 11.25 15.73
C PRO A 79 1.65 11.84 14.31
N SER A 80 2.69 11.49 13.53
CA SER A 80 2.98 12.06 12.22
C SER A 80 1.81 11.93 11.25
N GLY A 81 1.45 13.05 10.61
CA GLY A 81 0.37 13.10 9.63
C GLY A 81 -1.05 12.92 10.17
N ARG A 82 -1.26 12.98 11.49
CA ARG A 82 -2.56 12.79 12.17
C ARG A 82 -3.00 14.00 12.98
N LYS A 83 -4.33 14.16 13.08
CA LYS A 83 -4.97 15.19 13.88
C LYS A 83 -5.49 14.70 15.24
N THR A 84 -5.59 13.39 15.42
CA THR A 84 -6.14 12.74 16.63
C THR A 84 -5.24 11.62 17.08
N GLU A 85 -5.24 11.35 18.39
CA GLU A 85 -4.50 10.26 19.01
C GLU A 85 -4.91 8.89 18.46
N ARG A 86 -3.96 7.96 18.40
CA ARG A 86 -4.23 6.58 17.97
C ARG A 86 -4.93 5.82 19.11
N VAL A 87 -5.88 4.98 18.73
CA VAL A 87 -6.38 3.94 19.63
C VAL A 87 -5.29 2.87 19.76
N LEU A 88 -4.82 2.64 20.97
CA LEU A 88 -3.81 1.64 21.27
C LEU A 88 -4.37 0.23 21.07
N GLN A 89 -3.58 -0.62 20.43
CA GLN A 89 -3.92 -2.03 20.24
C GLN A 89 -3.39 -2.89 21.40
N SER A 90 -3.96 -4.07 21.60
CA SER A 90 -3.40 -5.03 22.56
C SER A 90 -2.03 -5.54 22.09
N ALA A 91 -1.20 -5.99 23.02
CA ALA A 91 0.12 -6.54 22.72
C ALA A 91 0.02 -7.76 21.78
N GLU A 92 -1.01 -8.60 21.94
CA GLU A 92 -1.28 -9.75 21.09
C GLU A 92 -1.60 -9.31 19.65
N GLN A 93 -2.41 -8.25 19.50
CA GLN A 93 -2.75 -7.72 18.18
C GLN A 93 -1.54 -7.11 17.48
N VAL A 94 -0.71 -6.35 18.21
CA VAL A 94 0.55 -5.78 17.68
C VAL A 94 1.48 -6.90 17.23
N LYS A 95 1.64 -7.97 18.03
CA LYS A 95 2.47 -9.12 17.69
C LYS A 95 1.95 -9.84 16.43
N HIS A 96 0.66 -10.12 16.36
CA HIS A 96 0.03 -10.74 15.18
C HIS A 96 0.26 -9.91 13.92
N ASN A 97 0.00 -8.61 13.99
CA ASN A 97 0.21 -7.71 12.87
C ASN A 97 1.70 -7.66 12.44
N ALA A 98 2.63 -7.63 13.41
CA ALA A 98 4.06 -7.66 13.13
C ALA A 98 4.48 -8.93 12.36
N GLU A 99 3.95 -10.10 12.72
CA GLU A 99 4.19 -11.35 12.00
C GLU A 99 3.64 -11.30 10.56
N CYS A 100 2.43 -10.75 10.37
CA CYS A 100 1.83 -10.56 9.05
C CYS A 100 2.67 -9.63 8.15
N LEU A 101 3.09 -8.47 8.67
CA LEU A 101 3.93 -7.53 7.93
C LEU A 101 5.31 -8.13 7.61
N THR A 102 5.90 -8.86 8.55
CA THR A 102 7.16 -9.59 8.33
C THR A 102 7.06 -10.52 7.12
N ASN A 103 5.98 -11.29 7.03
CA ASN A 103 5.76 -12.21 5.92
C ASN A 103 5.54 -11.46 4.58
N GLN A 104 4.90 -10.30 4.60
CA GLN A 104 4.74 -9.48 3.41
C GLN A 104 6.09 -8.90 2.94
N MET A 105 6.92 -8.40 3.85
CA MET A 105 8.24 -7.87 3.52
C MET A 105 9.16 -8.93 2.92
N LYS A 106 9.17 -10.16 3.48
CA LYS A 106 9.94 -11.28 2.93
C LYS A 106 9.54 -11.60 1.47
N ARG A 107 8.27 -11.44 1.12
CA ARG A 107 7.82 -11.62 -0.27
C ARG A 107 8.34 -10.53 -1.19
N LEU A 108 8.31 -9.25 -0.74
CA LEU A 108 8.76 -8.11 -1.55
C LEU A 108 10.28 -8.06 -1.73
N PHE A 109 11.04 -8.37 -0.69
CA PHE A 109 12.51 -8.23 -0.72
C PHE A 109 13.24 -9.52 -1.11
N GLY A 110 12.57 -10.66 -1.08
CA GLY A 110 13.16 -11.96 -1.41
C GLY A 110 13.70 -12.67 -0.17
N LYS A 111 14.64 -13.61 -0.39
CA LYS A 111 15.22 -14.42 0.69
C LYS A 111 16.47 -13.78 1.29
N ASP A 112 17.24 -13.05 0.49
CA ASP A 112 18.58 -12.58 0.81
C ASP A 112 18.75 -11.08 0.46
N GLY A 113 19.83 -10.48 0.94
CA GLY A 113 20.20 -9.10 0.60
C GLY A 113 19.46 -8.02 1.38
N PHE A 114 18.81 -8.37 2.48
CA PHE A 114 18.21 -7.44 3.44
C PHE A 114 18.16 -8.05 4.83
N THR A 115 17.96 -7.20 5.83
CA THR A 115 17.81 -7.60 7.24
C THR A 115 16.45 -7.16 7.76
N MET A 116 15.80 -8.02 8.56
CA MET A 116 14.59 -7.66 9.29
C MET A 116 14.85 -7.67 10.79
N VAL A 117 14.36 -6.63 11.46
CA VAL A 117 14.49 -6.48 12.91
C VAL A 117 13.16 -5.99 13.51
N ASN A 118 12.97 -6.23 14.79
CA ASN A 118 11.85 -5.73 15.56
C ASN A 118 12.35 -4.81 16.66
N ASN A 119 11.91 -3.56 16.67
CA ASN A 119 12.39 -2.60 17.69
C ASN A 119 11.93 -2.92 19.11
N TYR A 120 10.98 -3.81 19.30
CA TYR A 120 10.63 -4.36 20.61
C TYR A 120 11.83 -5.02 21.28
N ASP A 121 12.74 -5.63 20.50
CA ASP A 121 13.88 -6.38 21.02
C ASP A 121 14.86 -5.51 21.84
N TRP A 122 14.94 -4.22 21.54
CA TRP A 122 15.78 -3.28 22.29
C TRP A 122 15.00 -2.27 23.12
N LEU A 123 13.86 -1.76 22.62
CA LEU A 123 13.07 -0.78 23.38
C LEU A 123 12.50 -1.36 24.67
N SER A 124 12.11 -2.62 24.68
CA SER A 124 11.60 -3.30 25.88
C SER A 124 12.66 -3.55 26.95
N GLN A 125 13.94 -3.43 26.62
CA GLN A 125 15.05 -3.64 27.57
C GLN A 125 15.52 -2.32 28.22
N ILE A 126 15.08 -1.17 27.72
CA ILE A 126 15.47 0.12 28.26
C ILE A 126 14.58 0.43 29.47
N SER A 127 15.18 0.53 30.65
CA SER A 127 14.43 0.93 31.84
C SER A 127 14.03 2.40 31.77
N LEU A 128 12.95 2.78 32.47
CA LEU A 128 12.52 4.18 32.54
C LEU A 128 13.63 5.12 32.99
N LEU A 129 14.45 4.69 33.94
CA LEU A 129 15.57 5.52 34.46
C LEU A 129 16.67 5.66 33.42
N ASP A 130 17.02 4.59 32.72
CA ASP A 130 18.01 4.64 31.63
C ASP A 130 17.51 5.51 30.49
N PHE A 131 16.24 5.39 30.10
CA PHE A 131 15.61 6.23 29.09
C PHE A 131 15.74 7.73 29.42
N LEU A 132 15.41 8.13 30.65
CA LEU A 132 15.47 9.53 31.06
C LEU A 132 16.92 10.02 31.21
N ARG A 133 17.81 9.20 31.81
CA ARG A 133 19.20 9.57 32.10
C ARG A 133 20.05 9.61 30.84
N ASP A 134 19.98 8.61 29.99
CA ASP A 134 20.93 8.40 28.89
C ASP A 134 20.46 9.03 27.59
N TYR A 135 19.15 8.97 27.30
CA TYR A 135 18.57 9.53 26.11
C TYR A 135 17.81 10.84 26.36
N GLY A 136 16.94 10.90 27.34
CA GLY A 136 16.05 12.04 27.57
C GLY A 136 16.80 13.37 27.69
N LYS A 137 17.96 13.41 28.38
CA LYS A 137 18.79 14.60 28.50
C LYS A 137 19.36 15.14 27.18
N LEU A 138 19.42 14.32 26.15
CA LEU A 138 19.95 14.71 24.84
C LEU A 138 18.89 15.40 23.96
N PHE A 139 17.62 15.39 24.36
CA PHE A 139 16.53 16.02 23.64
C PHE A 139 16.12 17.34 24.31
N ASN A 140 16.14 18.43 23.52
CA ASN A 140 15.69 19.74 24.00
C ASN A 140 14.19 19.87 23.77
N ILE A 141 13.43 20.14 24.85
CA ILE A 141 11.97 20.26 24.81
C ILE A 141 11.51 21.33 23.81
N ASN A 142 12.14 22.51 23.77
CA ASN A 142 11.76 23.57 22.86
C ASN A 142 11.92 23.15 21.39
N THR A 143 12.99 22.42 21.07
CA THR A 143 13.23 21.88 19.73
C THR A 143 12.18 20.83 19.37
N MET A 144 11.81 19.97 20.32
CA MET A 144 10.77 18.97 20.11
C MET A 144 9.40 19.60 19.90
N LEU A 145 9.04 20.62 20.66
CA LEU A 145 7.77 21.36 20.53
C LEU A 145 7.68 22.13 19.20
N ALA A 146 8.82 22.59 18.67
CA ALA A 146 8.87 23.33 17.41
C ALA A 146 8.74 22.44 16.16
N LYS A 147 8.77 21.12 16.29
CA LYS A 147 8.56 20.21 15.14
C LYS A 147 7.12 20.31 14.65
N ASP A 148 6.91 20.42 13.34
CA ASP A 148 5.58 20.62 12.71
C ASP A 148 4.53 19.61 13.18
N VAL A 149 4.94 18.35 13.35
CA VAL A 149 4.08 17.26 13.82
C VAL A 149 3.56 17.52 15.24
N VAL A 150 4.39 18.10 16.10
CA VAL A 150 4.02 18.45 17.49
C VAL A 150 3.33 19.80 17.53
N ALA A 151 3.89 20.81 16.89
CA ALA A 151 3.37 22.18 16.87
C ALA A 151 1.91 22.25 16.40
N SER A 152 1.58 21.49 15.35
CA SER A 152 0.21 21.40 14.81
C SER A 152 -0.81 20.76 15.76
N ARG A 153 -0.35 20.10 16.82
CA ARG A 153 -1.18 19.40 17.80
C ARG A 153 -1.26 20.11 19.16
N LEU A 154 -0.46 21.15 19.40
CA LEU A 154 -0.43 21.83 20.71
C LEU A 154 -1.78 22.40 21.13
N ASP A 155 -2.53 22.98 20.20
CA ASP A 155 -3.85 23.58 20.47
C ASP A 155 -4.94 22.52 20.73
N THR A 156 -4.81 21.35 20.10
CA THR A 156 -5.80 20.25 20.24
C THR A 156 -5.41 19.23 21.30
N GLY A 157 -4.17 19.31 21.78
CA GLY A 157 -3.57 18.41 22.74
C GLY A 157 -2.79 17.25 22.07
N ILE A 158 -1.67 16.91 22.68
CA ILE A 158 -0.86 15.71 22.38
C ILE A 158 -0.51 15.04 23.70
N SER A 159 -0.69 13.73 23.81
CA SER A 159 -0.30 13.00 25.02
C SER A 159 1.22 12.92 25.13
N PHE A 160 1.73 12.74 26.36
CA PHE A 160 3.16 12.50 26.56
C PHE A 160 3.64 11.25 25.82
N THR A 161 2.79 10.26 25.71
CA THR A 161 3.04 9.02 24.95
C THR A 161 3.34 9.32 23.47
N GLU A 162 2.44 10.01 22.77
CA GLU A 162 2.67 10.41 21.36
C GLU A 162 3.84 11.40 21.24
N PHE A 163 3.97 12.34 22.17
CA PHE A 163 5.09 13.30 22.19
C PHE A 163 6.46 12.62 22.29
N SER A 164 6.56 11.55 23.09
CA SER A 164 7.81 10.80 23.27
C SER A 164 8.17 9.90 22.09
N TYR A 165 7.24 9.64 21.15
CA TYR A 165 7.48 8.77 19.99
C TYR A 165 8.74 9.17 19.22
N GLN A 166 8.95 10.47 19.00
CA GLN A 166 10.13 10.97 18.28
C GLN A 166 11.47 10.58 18.94
N ILE A 167 11.49 10.38 20.27
CA ILE A 167 12.67 9.89 21.01
C ILE A 167 12.87 8.41 20.72
N LEU A 168 11.79 7.61 20.74
CA LEU A 168 11.86 6.16 20.51
C LEU A 168 12.38 5.86 19.10
N GLN A 169 11.88 6.54 18.08
CA GLN A 169 12.37 6.39 16.71
C GLN A 169 13.83 6.84 16.55
N SER A 170 14.27 7.85 17.33
CA SER A 170 15.66 8.26 17.34
C SER A 170 16.57 7.20 17.98
N ILE A 171 16.11 6.54 19.04
CA ILE A 171 16.79 5.41 19.66
C ILE A 171 16.89 4.25 18.66
N ASP A 172 15.85 3.98 17.89
CA ASP A 172 15.89 2.97 16.82
C ASP A 172 17.03 3.24 15.86
N PHE A 173 17.16 4.48 15.37
CA PHE A 173 18.23 4.81 14.43
C PHE A 173 19.61 4.63 15.08
N LYS A 174 19.80 5.08 16.32
CA LYS A 174 21.08 4.89 17.05
C LYS A 174 21.40 3.40 17.23
N MET A 175 20.42 2.58 17.62
CA MET A 175 20.62 1.14 17.78
C MET A 175 20.96 0.44 16.45
N LEU A 176 20.32 0.87 15.36
CA LEU A 176 20.60 0.34 14.04
C LEU A 176 21.97 0.80 13.52
N TYR A 177 22.35 2.05 13.79
CA TYR A 177 23.67 2.57 13.49
C TYR A 177 24.76 1.74 14.17
N ASP A 178 24.62 1.48 15.49
CA ASP A 178 25.62 0.75 16.26
C ASP A 178 25.72 -0.74 15.92
N LYS A 179 24.58 -1.39 15.70
CA LYS A 179 24.51 -2.86 15.58
C LYS A 179 24.49 -3.39 14.15
N TYR A 180 23.99 -2.57 13.21
CA TYR A 180 23.76 -2.99 11.82
C TYR A 180 24.45 -2.07 10.81
N ASP A 181 25.31 -1.15 11.27
CA ASP A 181 26.02 -0.18 10.42
C ASP A 181 25.05 0.60 9.49
N VAL A 182 23.88 0.96 10.02
CA VAL A 182 22.89 1.70 9.26
C VAL A 182 23.24 3.17 9.22
N GLN A 183 23.51 3.69 8.03
CA GLN A 183 23.96 5.06 7.81
C GLN A 183 22.87 5.97 7.25
N LEU A 184 21.76 5.43 6.74
CA LEU A 184 20.71 6.23 6.14
C LEU A 184 19.33 5.78 6.64
N GLN A 185 18.53 6.74 7.12
CA GLN A 185 17.09 6.54 7.37
C GLN A 185 16.26 7.14 6.24
N ILE A 186 15.27 6.37 5.75
CA ILE A 186 14.31 6.80 4.73
C ILE A 186 12.90 6.82 5.32
N GLY A 187 12.11 7.83 4.94
CA GLY A 187 10.70 7.93 5.31
C GLY A 187 9.92 8.87 4.41
N GLY A 188 8.62 8.99 4.61
CA GLY A 188 7.80 10.03 3.98
C GLY A 188 8.16 11.43 4.47
N SER A 189 7.70 12.45 3.79
CA SER A 189 7.96 13.85 4.18
C SER A 189 7.42 14.20 5.58
N ASP A 190 6.39 13.51 6.04
CA ASP A 190 5.86 13.62 7.39
C ASP A 190 6.81 13.08 8.48
N GLN A 191 7.80 12.27 8.11
CA GLN A 191 8.82 11.71 9.00
C GLN A 191 10.05 12.60 9.17
N TRP A 192 10.14 13.74 8.48
CA TRP A 192 11.34 14.59 8.53
C TRP A 192 11.78 14.96 9.95
N GLY A 193 10.81 15.33 10.80
CA GLY A 193 11.07 15.66 12.20
C GLY A 193 11.69 14.50 13.00
N ASN A 194 11.15 13.31 12.86
CA ASN A 194 11.64 12.10 13.52
C ASN A 194 13.03 11.71 12.98
N ILE A 195 13.23 11.74 11.68
CA ILE A 195 14.50 11.41 11.01
C ILE A 195 15.62 12.35 11.48
N THR A 196 15.37 13.66 11.46
CA THR A 196 16.38 14.66 11.90
C THR A 196 16.71 14.55 13.36
N ASN A 197 15.76 14.16 14.22
CA ASN A 197 16.02 13.87 15.63
C ASN A 197 16.95 12.66 15.80
N GLY A 198 16.79 11.61 15.00
CA GLY A 198 17.64 10.44 15.00
C GLY A 198 19.08 10.76 14.57
N VAL A 199 19.25 11.51 13.48
CA VAL A 199 20.57 12.00 13.04
C VAL A 199 21.23 12.89 14.12
N ASP A 200 20.45 13.77 14.76
CA ASP A 200 20.96 14.64 15.83
C ASP A 200 21.37 13.86 17.08
N LEU A 201 20.63 12.80 17.43
CA LEU A 201 20.98 11.91 18.54
C LEU A 201 22.32 11.21 18.29
N ILE A 202 22.51 10.63 17.10
CA ILE A 202 23.77 9.99 16.70
C ILE A 202 24.90 11.00 16.78
N ARG A 203 24.74 12.21 16.22
CA ARG A 203 25.71 13.29 16.26
C ARG A 203 26.13 13.68 17.68
N LYS A 204 25.20 13.63 18.64
CA LYS A 204 25.47 13.95 20.05
C LYS A 204 26.15 12.83 20.81
N MET A 205 26.01 11.59 20.37
CA MET A 205 26.58 10.42 21.04
C MET A 205 27.88 9.94 20.42
N GLU A 206 28.18 10.36 19.17
CA GLU A 206 29.39 9.97 18.45
C GLU A 206 30.28 11.19 18.12
N ASP A 207 31.58 11.07 18.33
CA ASP A 207 32.55 12.11 17.96
C ASP A 207 32.61 12.39 16.48
N LYS A 208 32.44 11.34 15.67
CA LYS A 208 32.33 11.39 14.19
C LYS A 208 31.22 10.48 13.76
N HIS A 209 30.39 10.95 12.86
CA HIS A 209 29.28 10.17 12.33
C HIS A 209 29.11 10.35 10.81
N ASP A 210 28.56 9.33 10.17
CA ASP A 210 28.13 9.31 8.79
C ASP A 210 26.65 8.87 8.70
N ALA A 211 25.81 9.46 9.57
CA ALA A 211 24.38 9.20 9.62
C ALA A 211 23.61 10.27 8.83
N TYR A 212 22.72 9.82 7.96
CA TYR A 212 21.96 10.65 7.02
C TYR A 212 20.47 10.33 7.07
N GLY A 213 19.67 11.31 6.65
CA GLY A 213 18.24 11.18 6.47
C GLY A 213 17.82 11.62 5.07
N LEU A 214 16.86 10.90 4.49
CA LEU A 214 16.24 11.21 3.21
C LEU A 214 14.72 11.05 3.33
N THR A 215 13.96 12.04 2.86
CA THR A 215 12.51 11.94 2.78
C THR A 215 12.01 11.90 1.33
N ILE A 216 10.88 11.23 1.18
CA ILE A 216 10.16 11.07 -0.08
C ILE A 216 8.97 12.03 -0.08
N PRO A 217 8.64 12.70 -1.21
CA PRO A 217 7.48 13.56 -1.30
C PRO A 217 6.18 12.83 -1.00
N LEU A 218 5.21 13.54 -0.44
CA LEU A 218 3.86 13.02 -0.29
C LEU A 218 3.24 12.72 -1.67
N MET A 219 2.79 11.50 -1.88
CA MET A 219 2.14 11.10 -3.12
C MET A 219 0.70 11.62 -3.17
N LEU A 220 0.45 12.53 -4.09
CA LEU A 220 -0.89 13.03 -4.41
C LEU A 220 -1.28 12.64 -5.83
N LYS A 221 -2.57 12.45 -6.06
CA LYS A 221 -3.15 12.33 -7.40
C LYS A 221 -3.18 13.69 -8.10
N ALA A 222 -3.37 13.71 -9.41
CA ALA A 222 -3.50 14.94 -10.22
C ALA A 222 -4.67 15.83 -9.77
N ASP A 223 -5.71 15.26 -9.15
CA ASP A 223 -6.83 15.99 -8.56
C ASP A 223 -6.54 16.55 -7.15
N GLY A 224 -5.31 16.40 -6.64
CA GLY A 224 -4.89 16.86 -5.31
C GLY A 224 -5.28 15.94 -4.16
N THR A 225 -6.01 14.85 -4.40
CA THR A 225 -6.37 13.89 -3.36
C THR A 225 -5.21 12.97 -3.00
N LYS A 226 -5.24 12.41 -1.78
CA LYS A 226 -4.21 11.47 -1.32
C LYS A 226 -4.27 10.17 -2.12
N PHE A 227 -3.09 9.71 -2.57
CA PHE A 227 -2.92 8.40 -3.21
C PHE A 227 -3.23 7.25 -2.24
N GLY A 228 -3.70 6.12 -2.78
CA GLY A 228 -3.84 4.86 -2.03
C GLY A 228 -5.21 4.60 -1.44
N LYS A 229 -6.18 5.51 -1.62
CA LYS A 229 -7.58 5.29 -1.22
C LYS A 229 -8.50 5.28 -2.44
N THR A 230 -9.44 4.35 -2.44
CA THR A 230 -10.56 4.28 -3.39
C THR A 230 -11.87 4.55 -2.66
N ALA A 231 -12.98 4.64 -3.39
CA ALA A 231 -14.31 4.67 -2.78
C ALA A 231 -14.61 3.43 -1.92
N GLY A 232 -13.94 2.30 -2.20
CA GLY A 232 -14.03 1.05 -1.44
C GLY A 232 -13.04 0.93 -0.28
N GLY A 233 -12.23 1.97 0.00
CA GLY A 233 -11.24 1.96 1.07
C GLY A 233 -9.79 1.82 0.59
N ALA A 234 -8.93 1.25 1.43
CA ALA A 234 -7.52 1.05 1.11
C ALA A 234 -7.32 -0.15 0.16
N VAL A 235 -6.35 -0.02 -0.74
CA VAL A 235 -5.90 -1.13 -1.60
C VAL A 235 -4.78 -1.88 -0.88
N TRP A 236 -5.07 -3.09 -0.46
CA TRP A 236 -4.21 -3.91 0.40
C TRP A 236 -3.23 -4.75 -0.42
N LEU A 237 -2.08 -5.07 0.18
CA LEU A 237 -1.11 -5.99 -0.41
C LEU A 237 -1.44 -7.46 -0.09
N ASP A 238 -2.35 -7.72 0.84
CA ASP A 238 -2.84 -9.07 1.13
C ASP A 238 -3.89 -9.47 0.09
N PRO A 239 -3.67 -10.56 -0.68
CA PRO A 239 -4.62 -11.03 -1.70
C PRO A 239 -5.98 -11.47 -1.12
N LYS A 240 -6.05 -11.72 0.19
CA LYS A 240 -7.32 -12.03 0.87
C LYS A 240 -8.17 -10.78 1.11
N LYS A 241 -7.57 -9.58 1.14
CA LYS A 241 -8.25 -8.29 1.36
C LYS A 241 -8.52 -7.55 0.06
N THR A 242 -7.54 -7.53 -0.84
CA THR A 242 -7.66 -7.02 -2.21
C THR A 242 -7.11 -8.10 -3.13
N SER A 243 -7.98 -8.72 -3.92
CA SER A 243 -7.58 -9.79 -4.82
C SER A 243 -6.56 -9.31 -5.86
N PRO A 244 -5.72 -10.19 -6.44
CA PRO A 244 -4.80 -9.82 -7.50
C PRO A 244 -5.50 -9.12 -8.68
N TYR A 245 -6.73 -9.53 -9.02
CA TYR A 245 -7.55 -8.87 -10.03
C TYR A 245 -7.92 -7.44 -9.64
N GLU A 246 -8.45 -7.20 -8.43
CA GLU A 246 -8.79 -5.86 -7.96
C GLU A 246 -7.54 -4.96 -7.86
N PHE A 247 -6.43 -5.53 -7.41
CA PHE A 247 -5.14 -4.87 -7.33
C PHE A 247 -4.64 -4.44 -8.71
N TYR A 248 -4.70 -5.34 -9.70
CA TYR A 248 -4.38 -5.06 -11.10
C TYR A 248 -5.29 -3.97 -11.68
N GLN A 249 -6.60 -4.09 -11.47
CA GLN A 249 -7.58 -3.11 -11.97
C GLN A 249 -7.38 -1.72 -11.35
N PHE A 250 -6.98 -1.64 -10.08
CA PHE A 250 -6.62 -0.36 -9.47
C PHE A 250 -5.54 0.36 -10.26
N TRP A 251 -4.46 -0.31 -10.62
CA TRP A 251 -3.36 0.26 -11.39
C TRP A 251 -3.73 0.51 -12.85
N PHE A 252 -4.46 -0.40 -13.46
CA PHE A 252 -4.91 -0.26 -14.84
C PHE A 252 -5.86 0.92 -15.04
N ASN A 253 -6.63 1.30 -14.02
CA ASN A 253 -7.60 2.39 -14.09
C ASN A 253 -7.04 3.75 -13.64
N GLN A 254 -5.72 3.91 -13.54
CA GLN A 254 -5.13 5.21 -13.22
C GLN A 254 -5.33 6.24 -14.35
N ASP A 255 -5.42 7.51 -13.95
CA ASP A 255 -5.56 8.66 -14.85
C ASP A 255 -4.28 8.83 -15.70
N ASP A 256 -4.43 9.25 -16.96
CA ASP A 256 -3.30 9.49 -17.87
C ASP A 256 -2.33 10.55 -17.32
N ARG A 257 -2.84 11.52 -16.55
CA ARG A 257 -2.04 12.56 -15.88
C ARG A 257 -1.16 12.03 -14.75
N ASP A 258 -1.48 10.86 -14.20
CA ASP A 258 -0.78 10.28 -13.05
C ASP A 258 0.10 9.08 -13.42
N VAL A 259 -0.24 8.38 -14.51
CA VAL A 259 0.34 7.07 -14.83
C VAL A 259 1.86 7.10 -14.97
N VAL A 260 2.43 8.12 -15.63
CA VAL A 260 3.89 8.26 -15.81
C VAL A 260 4.59 8.47 -14.46
N LYS A 261 4.02 9.28 -13.59
CA LYS A 261 4.51 9.44 -12.22
C LYS A 261 4.51 8.11 -11.47
N TYR A 262 3.44 7.32 -11.60
CA TYR A 262 3.36 6.02 -10.93
C TYR A 262 4.30 4.99 -11.53
N LEU A 263 4.54 4.99 -12.84
CA LEU A 263 5.58 4.18 -13.47
C LEU A 263 6.96 4.48 -12.86
N LYS A 264 7.31 5.76 -12.70
CA LYS A 264 8.57 6.19 -12.06
C LYS A 264 8.69 5.68 -10.62
N TYR A 265 7.61 5.72 -9.84
CA TYR A 265 7.64 5.34 -8.42
C TYR A 265 7.54 3.83 -8.18
N PHE A 266 6.61 3.14 -8.84
CA PHE A 266 6.18 1.80 -8.49
C PHE A 266 6.72 0.70 -9.41
N THR A 267 7.50 1.04 -10.44
CA THR A 267 8.12 0.04 -11.32
C THR A 267 9.64 0.17 -11.32
N PHE A 268 10.32 -0.89 -11.75
CA PHE A 268 11.78 -0.91 -11.94
C PHE A 268 12.18 -0.72 -13.40
N LEU A 269 11.27 -0.24 -14.24
CA LEU A 269 11.51 0.08 -15.64
C LEU A 269 12.62 1.12 -15.79
N SER A 270 13.38 1.01 -16.86
CA SER A 270 14.42 1.96 -17.22
C SER A 270 13.83 3.32 -17.62
N LYS A 271 14.70 4.32 -17.72
CA LYS A 271 14.27 5.64 -18.18
C LYS A 271 13.73 5.57 -19.61
N GLU A 272 14.41 4.85 -20.47
CA GLU A 272 14.05 4.68 -21.89
C GLU A 272 12.68 4.01 -22.06
N GLU A 273 12.39 2.99 -21.25
CA GLU A 273 11.09 2.32 -21.26
C GLU A 273 9.96 3.25 -20.80
N ILE A 274 10.21 4.05 -19.76
CA ILE A 274 9.22 5.01 -19.25
C ILE A 274 9.01 6.16 -20.23
N ASP A 275 10.07 6.71 -20.84
CA ASP A 275 9.98 7.78 -21.83
C ASP A 275 9.17 7.32 -23.08
N ALA A 276 9.36 6.04 -23.50
CA ALA A 276 8.54 5.46 -24.56
C ALA A 276 7.06 5.36 -24.18
N LEU A 277 6.75 4.93 -22.96
CA LEU A 277 5.37 4.87 -22.47
C LEU A 277 4.75 6.26 -22.29
N GLU A 278 5.53 7.27 -21.89
CA GLU A 278 5.08 8.67 -21.81
C GLU A 278 4.70 9.21 -23.19
N THR A 279 5.46 8.87 -24.24
CA THR A 279 5.14 9.19 -25.63
C THR A 279 3.82 8.52 -26.05
N GLU A 280 3.63 7.24 -25.73
CA GLU A 280 2.38 6.51 -26.00
C GLU A 280 1.16 7.14 -25.30
N VAL A 281 1.31 7.62 -24.06
CA VAL A 281 0.23 8.33 -23.35
C VAL A 281 -0.14 9.64 -24.05
N ALA A 282 0.85 10.34 -24.62
CA ALA A 282 0.62 11.62 -25.30
C ALA A 282 -0.01 11.46 -26.68
N GLU A 283 0.41 10.43 -27.44
CA GLU A 283 0.00 10.23 -28.84
C GLU A 283 -1.22 9.31 -28.97
N HIS A 284 -1.32 8.27 -28.12
CA HIS A 284 -2.30 7.20 -28.18
C HIS A 284 -2.89 6.81 -26.81
N PRO A 285 -3.48 7.75 -26.06
CA PRO A 285 -4.00 7.48 -24.70
C PRO A 285 -5.08 6.37 -24.68
N GLU A 286 -5.80 6.16 -25.78
CA GLU A 286 -6.80 5.12 -25.93
C GLU A 286 -6.25 3.70 -25.86
N HIS A 287 -4.97 3.48 -26.15
CA HIS A 287 -4.31 2.17 -26.06
C HIS A 287 -4.09 1.75 -24.61
N ARG A 288 -3.99 2.70 -23.68
CA ARG A 288 -3.72 2.49 -22.25
C ARG A 288 -2.47 1.63 -22.00
N SER A 289 -1.46 1.76 -22.86
CA SER A 289 -0.22 0.96 -22.81
C SER A 289 0.54 1.17 -21.50
N ALA A 290 0.63 2.43 -21.05
CA ALA A 290 1.29 2.80 -19.80
C ALA A 290 0.57 2.23 -18.57
N GLN A 291 -0.77 2.31 -18.53
CA GLN A 291 -1.57 1.76 -17.43
C GLN A 291 -1.48 0.23 -17.39
N ARG A 292 -1.47 -0.42 -18.55
CA ARG A 292 -1.29 -1.88 -18.63
C ARG A 292 0.08 -2.27 -18.07
N LYS A 293 1.14 -1.62 -18.54
CA LYS A 293 2.50 -1.89 -18.07
C LYS A 293 2.66 -1.64 -16.59
N LEU A 294 2.09 -0.54 -16.07
CA LEU A 294 2.06 -0.24 -14.64
C LEU A 294 1.37 -1.36 -13.84
N ALA A 295 0.19 -1.78 -14.28
CA ALA A 295 -0.57 -2.84 -13.60
C ALA A 295 0.16 -4.18 -13.62
N GLU A 296 0.76 -4.56 -14.74
CA GLU A 296 1.58 -5.78 -14.88
C GLU A 296 2.77 -5.77 -13.92
N GLU A 297 3.60 -4.71 -13.95
CA GLU A 297 4.83 -4.63 -13.17
C GLU A 297 4.55 -4.59 -11.66
N VAL A 298 3.57 -3.80 -11.22
CA VAL A 298 3.29 -3.70 -9.78
C VAL A 298 2.57 -4.94 -9.26
N THR A 299 1.67 -5.55 -10.05
CA THR A 299 1.02 -6.81 -9.65
C THR A 299 2.04 -7.94 -9.60
N ARG A 300 2.94 -8.05 -10.57
CA ARG A 300 4.05 -9.01 -10.55
C ARG A 300 4.93 -8.84 -9.32
N PHE A 301 5.28 -7.60 -8.98
CA PHE A 301 6.12 -7.32 -7.82
C PHE A 301 5.47 -7.72 -6.50
N VAL A 302 4.17 -7.46 -6.32
CA VAL A 302 3.47 -7.71 -5.05
C VAL A 302 2.93 -9.12 -4.94
N HIS A 303 2.38 -9.67 -6.02
CA HIS A 303 1.65 -10.95 -6.03
C HIS A 303 2.36 -12.06 -6.81
N GLY A 304 3.52 -11.77 -7.42
CA GLY A 304 4.28 -12.70 -8.25
C GLY A 304 3.62 -13.00 -9.60
N GLU A 305 4.27 -13.84 -10.41
CA GLU A 305 3.76 -14.22 -11.73
C GLU A 305 2.40 -14.93 -11.66
N ALA A 306 2.19 -15.75 -10.64
CA ALA A 306 0.90 -16.46 -10.46
C ALA A 306 -0.25 -15.47 -10.22
N GLY A 307 -0.03 -14.45 -9.38
CA GLY A 307 -1.03 -13.41 -9.13
C GLY A 307 -1.30 -12.54 -10.36
N LEU A 308 -0.27 -12.20 -11.13
CA LEU A 308 -0.44 -11.48 -12.40
C LEU A 308 -1.24 -12.31 -13.41
N SER A 309 -0.85 -13.56 -13.64
CA SER A 309 -1.55 -14.47 -14.55
C SER A 309 -3.03 -14.65 -14.17
N GLN A 310 -3.32 -14.78 -12.87
CA GLN A 310 -4.70 -14.82 -12.38
C GLN A 310 -5.45 -13.52 -12.68
N ALA A 311 -4.85 -12.37 -12.44
CA ALA A 311 -5.48 -11.07 -12.68
C ALA A 311 -5.78 -10.84 -14.18
N GLU A 312 -4.85 -11.21 -15.06
CA GLU A 312 -5.02 -11.13 -16.51
C GLU A 312 -6.10 -12.09 -17.01
N LYS A 313 -6.11 -13.34 -16.54
CA LYS A 313 -7.15 -14.33 -16.88
C LYS A 313 -8.55 -13.81 -16.51
N VAL A 314 -8.71 -13.30 -15.28
CA VAL A 314 -10.00 -12.75 -14.82
C VAL A 314 -10.38 -11.52 -15.66
N THR A 315 -9.43 -10.63 -15.94
CA THR A 315 -9.67 -9.45 -16.79
C THR A 315 -10.16 -9.86 -18.17
N GLN A 316 -9.51 -10.84 -18.80
CA GLN A 316 -9.88 -11.33 -20.12
C GLN A 316 -11.27 -11.99 -20.12
N ALA A 317 -11.55 -12.86 -19.14
CA ALA A 317 -12.85 -13.53 -19.01
C ALA A 317 -14.00 -12.53 -18.83
N LEU A 318 -13.81 -11.49 -18.03
CA LEU A 318 -14.80 -10.44 -17.83
C LEU A 318 -14.99 -9.57 -19.09
N PHE A 319 -13.91 -9.30 -19.83
CA PHE A 319 -13.98 -8.53 -21.07
C PHE A 319 -14.72 -9.32 -22.16
N SER A 320 -14.34 -10.58 -22.39
CA SER A 320 -14.96 -11.46 -23.38
C SER A 320 -16.37 -11.91 -23.00
N GLY A 321 -16.69 -11.94 -21.71
CA GLY A 321 -17.95 -12.43 -21.15
C GLY A 321 -17.96 -13.92 -20.82
N HIS A 322 -16.80 -14.60 -20.91
CA HIS A 322 -16.63 -16.03 -20.61
C HIS A 322 -16.32 -16.27 -19.14
N ILE A 323 -17.29 -15.92 -18.27
CA ILE A 323 -17.15 -16.06 -16.80
C ILE A 323 -17.09 -17.54 -16.39
N GLU A 324 -17.68 -18.42 -17.18
CA GLU A 324 -17.70 -19.87 -16.97
C GLU A 324 -16.31 -20.51 -16.91
N GLU A 325 -15.27 -19.83 -17.44
CA GLU A 325 -13.90 -20.29 -17.43
C GLU A 325 -13.19 -20.00 -16.07
N LEU A 326 -13.83 -19.22 -15.20
CA LEU A 326 -13.27 -18.84 -13.91
C LEU A 326 -13.58 -19.85 -12.83
N SER A 327 -12.60 -20.11 -11.96
CA SER A 327 -12.80 -20.88 -10.72
C SER A 327 -13.63 -20.11 -9.70
N GLY A 328 -14.16 -20.80 -8.68
CA GLY A 328 -14.91 -20.17 -7.61
C GLY A 328 -14.09 -19.12 -6.84
N GLU A 329 -12.79 -19.40 -6.60
CA GLU A 329 -11.88 -18.42 -5.95
C GLU A 329 -11.65 -17.18 -6.83
N GLU A 330 -11.49 -17.35 -8.14
CA GLU A 330 -11.32 -16.24 -9.07
C GLU A 330 -12.58 -15.37 -9.14
N ILE A 331 -13.76 -15.99 -9.16
CA ILE A 331 -15.04 -15.28 -9.11
C ILE A 331 -15.22 -14.55 -7.78
N GLU A 332 -14.99 -15.24 -6.67
CA GLU A 332 -15.09 -14.62 -5.35
C GLU A 332 -14.12 -13.45 -5.21
N GLY A 333 -12.87 -13.62 -5.63
CA GLY A 333 -11.85 -12.57 -5.62
C GLY A 333 -12.19 -11.39 -6.53
N ALA A 334 -12.81 -11.63 -7.69
CA ALA A 334 -13.19 -10.58 -8.62
C ALA A 334 -14.40 -9.75 -8.17
N PHE A 335 -15.31 -10.36 -7.41
CA PHE A 335 -16.61 -9.78 -7.11
C PHE A 335 -16.87 -9.52 -5.61
N ARG A 336 -15.95 -9.87 -4.73
CA ARG A 336 -16.09 -9.70 -3.27
C ARG A 336 -16.48 -8.28 -2.84
N ASN A 337 -15.90 -7.27 -3.50
CA ASN A 337 -16.12 -5.85 -3.21
C ASN A 337 -16.97 -5.16 -4.28
N THR A 338 -17.61 -5.93 -5.17
CA THR A 338 -18.49 -5.38 -6.21
C THR A 338 -19.82 -4.98 -5.61
N LYS A 339 -20.46 -3.95 -6.17
CA LYS A 339 -21.80 -3.56 -5.76
C LYS A 339 -22.76 -4.72 -6.03
N GLY A 340 -23.53 -5.09 -5.04
CA GLY A 340 -24.55 -6.11 -5.09
C GLY A 340 -25.18 -6.26 -3.71
N GLY A 341 -26.40 -6.77 -3.66
CA GLY A 341 -27.13 -7.07 -2.43
C GLY A 341 -27.07 -8.54 -2.04
N GLU A 342 -27.90 -8.88 -1.08
CA GLU A 342 -28.08 -10.25 -0.59
C GLU A 342 -29.48 -10.75 -0.94
N VAL A 343 -29.58 -12.05 -1.22
CA VAL A 343 -30.87 -12.77 -1.39
C VAL A 343 -30.85 -14.01 -0.52
N HIS A 344 -32.01 -14.49 -0.12
CA HIS A 344 -32.12 -15.62 0.85
C HIS A 344 -32.61 -16.91 0.20
N GLU A 345 -32.82 -16.92 -1.09
CA GLU A 345 -33.35 -18.07 -1.83
C GLU A 345 -32.29 -18.67 -2.77
N ASP A 346 -32.16 -20.00 -2.80
CA ASP A 346 -31.24 -20.70 -3.72
C ASP A 346 -31.66 -20.55 -5.20
N LYS A 347 -32.98 -20.32 -5.45
CA LYS A 347 -33.56 -19.98 -6.74
C LYS A 347 -34.49 -18.81 -6.54
N ILE A 348 -34.31 -17.78 -7.33
CA ILE A 348 -35.07 -16.54 -7.24
C ILE A 348 -35.48 -16.06 -8.65
N ASN A 349 -36.67 -15.45 -8.78
CA ASN A 349 -37.08 -14.82 -10.03
C ASN A 349 -36.07 -13.69 -10.39
N ILE A 350 -35.66 -13.63 -11.67
CA ILE A 350 -34.66 -12.68 -12.14
C ILE A 350 -35.01 -11.21 -11.81
N VAL A 351 -36.28 -10.84 -11.93
CA VAL A 351 -36.74 -9.47 -11.68
C VAL A 351 -36.61 -9.13 -10.17
N GLU A 352 -36.87 -10.09 -9.30
CA GLU A 352 -36.72 -9.94 -7.84
C GLU A 352 -35.27 -9.87 -7.47
N ALA A 353 -34.44 -10.78 -7.98
CA ALA A 353 -32.99 -10.77 -7.75
C ALA A 353 -32.33 -9.45 -8.18
N LEU A 354 -32.72 -8.88 -9.32
CA LEU A 354 -32.16 -7.62 -9.79
C LEU A 354 -32.52 -6.43 -8.88
N VAL A 355 -33.68 -6.45 -8.26
CA VAL A 355 -34.12 -5.36 -7.35
C VAL A 355 -33.54 -5.56 -5.96
N GLU A 356 -33.65 -6.75 -5.38
CA GLU A 356 -33.12 -7.07 -4.04
C GLU A 356 -31.59 -7.02 -4.02
N GLY A 357 -30.97 -7.51 -5.10
CA GLY A 357 -29.53 -7.41 -5.31
C GLY A 357 -29.01 -6.00 -5.63
N GLY A 358 -29.90 -4.99 -5.68
CA GLY A 358 -29.50 -3.59 -5.90
C GLY A 358 -28.97 -3.26 -7.30
N VAL A 359 -29.19 -4.15 -8.26
CA VAL A 359 -28.81 -3.95 -9.68
C VAL A 359 -29.75 -2.96 -10.35
N GLU A 360 -31.05 -3.07 -10.02
CA GLU A 360 -32.11 -2.19 -10.49
C GLU A 360 -32.88 -1.52 -9.35
N LYS A 361 -33.37 -0.31 -9.64
CA LYS A 361 -34.11 0.49 -8.64
C LYS A 361 -35.58 0.09 -8.53
N SER A 362 -36.11 -0.65 -9.51
CA SER A 362 -37.51 -1.04 -9.54
C SER A 362 -37.76 -2.27 -10.41
N LYS A 363 -38.82 -3.04 -10.08
CA LYS A 363 -39.29 -4.19 -10.87
C LYS A 363 -39.64 -3.81 -12.33
N ARG A 364 -40.09 -2.57 -12.57
CA ARG A 364 -40.38 -2.07 -13.91
C ARG A 364 -39.10 -1.99 -14.75
N GLN A 365 -38.08 -1.33 -14.22
CA GLN A 365 -36.79 -1.20 -14.92
C GLN A 365 -36.14 -2.56 -15.13
N ALA A 366 -36.16 -3.44 -14.13
CA ALA A 366 -35.64 -4.80 -14.23
C ALA A 366 -36.30 -5.58 -15.38
N ARG A 367 -37.65 -5.54 -15.50
CA ARG A 367 -38.38 -6.19 -16.60
C ARG A 367 -37.99 -5.63 -17.98
N GLU A 368 -37.81 -4.31 -18.05
CA GLU A 368 -37.42 -3.64 -19.29
C GLU A 368 -36.00 -4.07 -19.72
N ASP A 369 -35.05 -4.06 -18.83
CA ASP A 369 -33.65 -4.41 -19.10
C ASP A 369 -33.50 -5.92 -19.45
N VAL A 370 -34.27 -6.79 -18.80
CA VAL A 370 -34.32 -8.22 -19.13
C VAL A 370 -34.88 -8.42 -20.53
N LYS A 371 -36.06 -7.83 -20.87
CA LYS A 371 -36.68 -7.95 -22.20
C LYS A 371 -35.80 -7.43 -23.33
N ASN A 372 -35.09 -6.32 -23.07
CA ASN A 372 -34.15 -5.71 -24.01
C ASN A 372 -32.83 -6.52 -24.14
N GLY A 373 -32.68 -7.60 -23.38
CA GLY A 373 -31.45 -8.43 -23.38
C GLY A 373 -30.23 -7.73 -22.85
N ALA A 374 -30.41 -6.70 -22.00
CA ALA A 374 -29.32 -5.97 -21.36
C ALA A 374 -28.71 -6.76 -20.21
N ILE A 375 -29.36 -7.82 -19.72
CA ILE A 375 -28.95 -8.61 -18.56
C ILE A 375 -28.37 -9.96 -18.99
N ARG A 376 -27.22 -10.28 -18.44
CA ARG A 376 -26.64 -11.65 -18.43
C ARG A 376 -26.51 -12.12 -16.99
N VAL A 377 -26.86 -13.38 -16.76
CA VAL A 377 -26.74 -14.07 -15.49
C VAL A 377 -25.72 -15.18 -15.65
N ASN A 378 -24.67 -15.17 -14.84
CA ASN A 378 -23.59 -16.16 -14.88
C ASN A 378 -23.00 -16.35 -16.30
N GLY A 379 -22.91 -15.28 -17.09
CA GLY A 379 -22.43 -15.28 -18.48
C GLY A 379 -23.54 -15.46 -19.54
N ILE A 380 -24.69 -15.99 -19.18
CA ILE A 380 -25.79 -16.34 -20.12
C ILE A 380 -26.78 -15.17 -20.22
N GLN A 381 -27.11 -14.74 -21.43
CA GLN A 381 -28.14 -13.72 -21.67
C GLN A 381 -29.52 -14.24 -21.28
N VAL A 382 -30.25 -13.49 -20.48
CA VAL A 382 -31.63 -13.80 -20.07
C VAL A 382 -32.57 -12.75 -20.62
N LYS A 383 -33.68 -13.18 -21.29
CA LYS A 383 -34.73 -12.31 -21.86
C LYS A 383 -36.12 -12.59 -21.29
N ASP A 384 -36.26 -13.73 -20.60
CA ASP A 384 -37.50 -14.10 -19.94
C ASP A 384 -37.59 -13.48 -18.53
N VAL A 385 -38.60 -12.68 -18.28
CA VAL A 385 -38.84 -12.01 -17.01
C VAL A 385 -39.33 -12.96 -15.91
N GLU A 386 -39.81 -14.15 -16.31
CA GLU A 386 -40.25 -15.19 -15.37
C GLU A 386 -39.15 -16.23 -15.09
N ALA A 387 -37.95 -16.02 -15.65
CA ALA A 387 -36.85 -16.95 -15.45
C ALA A 387 -36.44 -17.00 -13.95
N GLU A 388 -36.28 -18.22 -13.45
CA GLU A 388 -35.63 -18.48 -12.16
C GLU A 388 -34.11 -18.55 -12.36
N ILE A 389 -33.36 -17.85 -11.54
CA ILE A 389 -31.90 -17.82 -11.56
C ILE A 389 -31.34 -18.36 -10.25
N SER A 390 -30.13 -18.89 -10.32
CA SER A 390 -29.43 -19.46 -9.18
C SER A 390 -27.95 -19.05 -9.19
N ALA A 391 -27.21 -19.42 -8.14
CA ALA A 391 -25.80 -19.17 -8.04
C ALA A 391 -25.00 -19.70 -9.25
N HIS A 392 -23.89 -19.04 -9.53
CA HIS A 392 -22.91 -19.56 -10.48
C HIS A 392 -22.35 -20.91 -10.00
N PRO A 393 -22.28 -21.95 -10.86
CA PRO A 393 -21.90 -23.32 -10.46
C PRO A 393 -20.56 -23.39 -9.69
N ASN A 394 -19.60 -22.57 -10.09
CA ASN A 394 -18.26 -22.57 -9.50
C ASN A 394 -18.16 -21.82 -8.15
N THR A 395 -19.25 -21.23 -7.65
CA THR A 395 -19.24 -20.43 -6.40
C THR A 395 -19.79 -21.19 -5.18
N ASN A 396 -19.91 -22.51 -5.27
CA ASN A 396 -20.49 -23.33 -4.19
C ASN A 396 -21.87 -22.84 -3.69
N GLY A 397 -22.66 -22.29 -4.59
CA GLY A 397 -24.00 -21.79 -4.26
C GLY A 397 -24.03 -20.41 -3.60
N GLN A 398 -22.92 -19.65 -3.64
CA GLN A 398 -22.82 -18.39 -2.86
C GLN A 398 -23.14 -17.12 -3.66
N PHE A 399 -22.86 -17.08 -4.98
CA PHE A 399 -22.97 -15.85 -5.75
C PHE A 399 -23.69 -16.04 -7.07
N ILE A 400 -24.59 -15.09 -7.39
CA ILE A 400 -25.15 -14.90 -8.74
C ILE A 400 -24.41 -13.73 -9.36
N ILE A 401 -23.80 -13.94 -10.53
CA ILE A 401 -23.07 -12.90 -11.25
C ILE A 401 -23.95 -12.27 -12.32
N ILE A 402 -24.21 -10.98 -12.19
CA ILE A 402 -25.03 -10.22 -13.13
C ILE A 402 -24.13 -9.29 -13.94
N LYS A 403 -24.25 -9.34 -15.28
CA LYS A 403 -23.69 -8.31 -16.17
C LYS A 403 -24.83 -7.48 -16.74
N LYS A 404 -24.78 -6.18 -16.52
CA LYS A 404 -25.73 -5.20 -17.07
C LYS A 404 -25.06 -4.37 -18.14
N GLY A 405 -25.52 -4.49 -19.37
CA GLY A 405 -24.94 -3.81 -20.52
C GLY A 405 -23.52 -4.29 -20.85
N LYS A 406 -22.65 -3.37 -21.31
CA LYS A 406 -21.32 -3.74 -21.81
C LYS A 406 -20.26 -3.90 -20.71
N LYS A 407 -20.36 -3.14 -19.61
CA LYS A 407 -19.22 -3.01 -18.65
C LYS A 407 -19.57 -3.20 -17.17
N ASN A 408 -20.86 -3.18 -16.80
CA ASN A 408 -21.24 -3.18 -15.39
C ASN A 408 -21.48 -4.60 -14.89
N TYR A 409 -20.72 -5.02 -13.90
CA TYR A 409 -20.88 -6.27 -13.19
C TYR A 409 -21.35 -6.04 -11.77
N PHE A 410 -22.17 -6.98 -11.29
CA PHE A 410 -22.70 -7.02 -9.93
C PHE A 410 -22.60 -8.45 -9.42
N SER A 411 -22.37 -8.63 -8.14
CA SER A 411 -22.47 -9.93 -7.49
C SER A 411 -23.59 -9.91 -6.46
N ILE A 412 -24.55 -10.79 -6.60
CA ILE A 412 -25.62 -10.96 -5.61
C ILE A 412 -25.25 -12.15 -4.74
N ARG A 413 -25.17 -11.94 -3.44
CA ARG A 413 -24.82 -12.99 -2.49
C ARG A 413 -26.05 -13.76 -2.05
N ILE A 414 -25.98 -15.09 -2.07
CA ILE A 414 -26.99 -15.94 -1.48
C ILE A 414 -26.59 -16.20 -0.01
N VAL A 415 -27.44 -15.74 0.90
CA VAL A 415 -27.25 -15.91 2.34
C VAL A 415 -28.27 -16.95 2.81
N LYS A 416 -27.77 -18.08 3.33
CA LYS A 416 -28.61 -19.16 3.89
C LYS A 416 -28.96 -18.89 5.34
#